data_0327638484d2aeebf95c39c56752e7e1
#
_entry.id   0327638484d2aeebf95c39c56752e7e1
#
_cell.length_a   1.000
_cell.length_b   1.000
_cell.length_c   1.000
_cell.angle_alpha   90.00
_cell.angle_beta   90.00
_cell.angle_gamma   90.00
#
_symmetry.space_group_name_H-M   'P 1'
#
loop_
_entity.id
_entity.type
_entity.pdbx_description
1 polymer ?
#
loop_
_entity_poly.entity_id
_entity_poly.type
_entity_poly.pdbx_seq_one_letter_code
_entity_poly.pdbx_strand_id
1 'polypeptide(L)'
;MRLVFNLAVSLAGALAAVAAHSADITGAGSTFAAPIYTKWADAYQKSGGGRVNYQGIGSSGGIKQIIAKTVDFAGSDAPLKDDELAKDALFQFPKVVGGVVPVVNLPGIKPGDLALSGQVLGDIYLGKIKQWNDPVIAALNPKLKLPDTAIAPVRRADGSGTSFIWTHYLAQVNPEWKSKVGEGTTVSWPTGVGGKGNDGVAAFVQRLPGAIGYVEWAYTKQNHMTYTAMKNASGAVVQPSPETFKAAAVGADWKTSFYQILTNEPGKDAWPVVGATFVLVHTTQDKPDHGKETLKFFDWAFKNGSQAADALDYISLPDAVVTEIRSQWQTKVKDASGKPVAN
;
A
#
# COMPACT_ATOMS: atom_id res chain seq x y z
N MET A 1 -27.31 -54.77 -64.13
CA MET A 1 -26.46 -54.83 -62.93
C MET A 1 -26.07 -53.42 -62.61
N ARG A 2 -26.78 -52.76 -61.67
CA ARG A 2 -26.58 -51.34 -61.27
C ARG A 2 -25.85 -51.33 -59.91
N LEU A 3 -24.62 -50.86 -59.90
CA LEU A 3 -23.88 -50.58 -58.68
C LEU A 3 -24.41 -49.29 -58.11
N VAL A 4 -24.86 -49.30 -56.84
CA VAL A 4 -25.22 -48.14 -56.05
C VAL A 4 -24.01 -47.83 -55.18
N PHE A 5 -23.38 -46.66 -55.39
CA PHE A 5 -22.31 -46.14 -54.54
C PHE A 5 -22.94 -45.33 -53.39
N ASN A 6 -22.84 -45.81 -52.18
CA ASN A 6 -23.20 -45.06 -50.97
C ASN A 6 -22.05 -44.20 -50.58
N LEU A 7 -22.21 -42.85 -50.67
CA LEU A 7 -21.27 -41.83 -50.19
C LEU A 7 -21.67 -41.49 -48.75
N ALA A 8 -20.94 -42.01 -47.78
CA ALA A 8 -21.08 -41.58 -46.36
C ALA A 8 -20.30 -40.29 -46.15
N VAL A 9 -21.03 -39.17 -46.01
CA VAL A 9 -20.45 -37.88 -45.62
C VAL A 9 -20.31 -37.85 -44.12
N SER A 10 -19.08 -38.01 -43.61
CA SER A 10 -18.73 -37.86 -42.21
C SER A 10 -18.61 -36.35 -41.89
N LEU A 11 -19.61 -35.78 -41.22
CA LEU A 11 -19.58 -34.42 -40.71
C LEU A 11 -18.74 -34.39 -39.43
N ALA A 12 -17.44 -34.11 -39.52
CA ALA A 12 -16.59 -33.85 -38.38
C ALA A 12 -16.90 -32.42 -37.87
N GLY A 13 -17.74 -32.33 -36.83
CA GLY A 13 -17.99 -31.11 -36.12
C GLY A 13 -16.75 -30.70 -35.36
N ALA A 14 -16.00 -29.70 -35.87
CA ALA A 14 -14.96 -29.03 -35.12
C ALA A 14 -15.63 -28.19 -34.02
N LEU A 15 -15.65 -28.69 -32.78
CA LEU A 15 -15.88 -27.84 -31.61
C LEU A 15 -14.68 -26.89 -31.52
N ALA A 16 -14.84 -25.68 -32.05
CA ALA A 16 -13.96 -24.56 -31.71
C ALA A 16 -14.17 -24.25 -30.22
N ALA A 17 -13.24 -24.69 -29.37
CA ALA A 17 -13.17 -24.23 -28.00
C ALA A 17 -12.94 -22.70 -28.06
N VAL A 18 -14.01 -21.94 -27.83
CA VAL A 18 -13.88 -20.49 -27.60
C VAL A 18 -13.07 -20.36 -26.33
N ALA A 19 -11.78 -20.09 -26.45
CA ALA A 19 -10.96 -19.71 -25.34
C ALA A 19 -11.62 -18.46 -24.73
N ALA A 20 -12.21 -18.62 -23.55
CA ALA A 20 -12.74 -17.49 -22.80
C ALA A 20 -11.57 -16.56 -22.51
N HIS A 21 -11.43 -15.48 -23.27
CA HIS A 21 -10.43 -14.46 -23.00
C HIS A 21 -10.81 -13.80 -21.67
N SER A 22 -9.90 -13.87 -20.71
CA SER A 22 -10.00 -13.09 -19.49
C SER A 22 -10.03 -11.60 -19.84
N ALA A 23 -10.88 -10.81 -19.18
CA ALA A 23 -10.96 -9.38 -19.45
C ALA A 23 -9.65 -8.68 -19.01
N ASP A 24 -9.22 -7.69 -19.78
CA ASP A 24 -8.16 -6.79 -19.35
C ASP A 24 -8.75 -5.81 -18.32
N ILE A 25 -8.08 -5.66 -17.17
CA ILE A 25 -8.55 -4.79 -16.09
C ILE A 25 -7.57 -3.66 -15.79
N THR A 26 -8.12 -2.55 -15.33
CA THR A 26 -7.36 -1.36 -14.97
C THR A 26 -7.52 -1.04 -13.49
N GLY A 27 -6.43 -0.63 -12.86
CA GLY A 27 -6.43 -0.16 -11.48
C GLY A 27 -5.57 1.08 -11.32
N ALA A 28 -5.86 1.89 -10.31
CA ALA A 28 -5.05 3.05 -9.98
C ALA A 28 -5.05 3.34 -8.49
N GLY A 29 -4.05 4.10 -8.02
CA GLY A 29 -4.04 4.58 -6.65
C GLY A 29 -2.70 4.49 -5.96
N SER A 30 -2.67 3.82 -4.82
CA SER A 30 -1.52 3.73 -3.93
C SER A 30 -0.21 3.43 -4.64
N THR A 31 0.80 4.28 -4.41
CA THR A 31 2.18 3.98 -4.80
C THR A 31 2.86 3.07 -3.77
N PHE A 32 2.32 2.98 -2.55
CA PHE A 32 2.78 2.04 -1.53
C PHE A 32 2.69 0.59 -2.02
N ALA A 33 1.56 0.19 -2.63
CA ALA A 33 1.36 -1.17 -3.14
C ALA A 33 1.82 -1.37 -4.60
N ALA A 34 2.19 -0.31 -5.33
CA ALA A 34 2.53 -0.41 -6.76
C ALA A 34 3.64 -1.45 -7.06
N PRO A 35 4.73 -1.57 -6.27
CA PRO A 35 5.77 -2.56 -6.54
C PRO A 35 5.23 -3.99 -6.54
N ILE A 36 4.40 -4.36 -5.58
CA ILE A 36 3.86 -5.72 -5.49
C ILE A 36 2.73 -5.96 -6.49
N TYR A 37 1.87 -4.96 -6.76
CA TYR A 37 0.80 -5.10 -7.76
C TYR A 37 1.37 -5.32 -9.16
N THR A 38 2.46 -4.64 -9.51
CA THR A 38 3.16 -4.87 -10.79
C THR A 38 3.70 -6.31 -10.90
N LYS A 39 4.34 -6.82 -9.84
CA LYS A 39 4.83 -8.21 -9.84
C LYS A 39 3.70 -9.22 -9.94
N TRP A 40 2.59 -9.00 -9.23
CA TRP A 40 1.43 -9.88 -9.32
C TRP A 40 0.75 -9.82 -10.69
N ALA A 41 0.63 -8.64 -11.29
CA ALA A 41 0.06 -8.47 -12.63
C ALA A 41 0.83 -9.28 -13.68
N ASP A 42 2.16 -9.17 -13.68
CA ASP A 42 3.03 -9.93 -14.59
C ASP A 42 2.91 -11.45 -14.38
N ALA A 43 2.92 -11.91 -13.13
CA ALA A 43 2.84 -13.32 -12.79
C ALA A 43 1.44 -13.90 -13.10
N TYR A 44 0.37 -13.12 -12.83
CA TYR A 44 -0.99 -13.49 -13.13
C TYR A 44 -1.22 -13.67 -14.64
N GLN A 45 -0.76 -12.72 -15.45
CA GLN A 45 -0.85 -12.83 -16.92
C GLN A 45 -0.08 -14.05 -17.44
N LYS A 46 1.13 -14.32 -16.92
CA LYS A 46 1.92 -15.52 -17.27
C LYS A 46 1.23 -16.84 -16.88
N SER A 47 0.35 -16.81 -15.87
CA SER A 47 -0.44 -17.99 -15.45
C SER A 47 -1.74 -18.18 -16.24
N GLY A 48 -1.99 -17.37 -17.26
CA GLY A 48 -3.18 -17.44 -18.12
C GLY A 48 -4.35 -16.55 -17.66
N GLY A 49 -4.10 -15.63 -16.70
CA GLY A 49 -5.06 -14.57 -16.33
C GLY A 49 -5.09 -13.41 -17.32
N GLY A 50 -6.05 -12.51 -17.16
CA GLY A 50 -6.16 -11.28 -17.94
C GLY A 50 -5.00 -10.32 -17.66
N ARG A 51 -4.82 -9.35 -18.54
CA ARG A 51 -3.85 -8.27 -18.33
C ARG A 51 -4.36 -7.32 -17.23
N VAL A 52 -3.49 -6.99 -16.29
CA VAL A 52 -3.77 -6.03 -15.24
C VAL A 52 -2.87 -4.81 -15.42
N ASN A 53 -3.47 -3.65 -15.66
CA ASN A 53 -2.74 -2.38 -15.79
C ASN A 53 -2.98 -1.53 -14.53
N TYR A 54 -1.97 -1.43 -13.66
CA TYR A 54 -2.05 -0.61 -12.44
C TYR A 54 -1.20 0.65 -12.52
N GLN A 55 -1.78 1.79 -12.15
CA GLN A 55 -1.12 3.08 -12.15
C GLN A 55 -0.97 3.64 -10.73
N GLY A 56 0.27 3.78 -10.24
CA GLY A 56 0.58 4.42 -8.98
C GLY A 56 0.47 5.95 -9.07
N ILE A 57 -0.69 6.49 -8.72
CA ILE A 57 -0.99 7.94 -8.80
C ILE A 57 -1.33 8.57 -7.44
N GLY A 58 -1.16 7.80 -6.37
CA GLY A 58 -1.55 8.14 -4.99
C GLY A 58 -2.98 7.71 -4.65
N SER A 59 -3.22 7.39 -3.38
CA SER A 59 -4.49 6.84 -2.90
C SER A 59 -5.69 7.71 -3.25
N SER A 60 -5.62 9.02 -3.02
CA SER A 60 -6.72 9.94 -3.38
C SER A 60 -6.99 10.00 -4.88
N GLY A 61 -5.95 9.84 -5.70
CA GLY A 61 -6.10 9.74 -7.16
C GLY A 61 -6.87 8.49 -7.57
N GLY A 62 -6.53 7.34 -6.97
CA GLY A 62 -7.24 6.08 -7.18
C GLY A 62 -8.69 6.13 -6.73
N ILE A 63 -8.95 6.67 -5.53
CA ILE A 63 -10.33 6.84 -5.01
C ILE A 63 -11.16 7.70 -5.97
N LYS A 64 -10.62 8.81 -6.47
CA LYS A 64 -11.32 9.65 -7.46
C LYS A 64 -11.62 8.89 -8.74
N GLN A 65 -10.70 8.07 -9.23
CA GLN A 65 -10.89 7.31 -10.46
C GLN A 65 -11.91 6.18 -10.30
N ILE A 66 -11.93 5.47 -9.17
CA ILE A 66 -12.94 4.43 -8.95
C ILE A 66 -14.33 5.05 -8.80
N ILE A 67 -14.49 6.15 -8.09
CA ILE A 67 -15.76 6.88 -7.98
C ILE A 67 -16.24 7.34 -9.37
N ALA A 68 -15.33 7.84 -10.22
CA ALA A 68 -15.62 8.25 -11.59
C ALA A 68 -15.80 7.07 -12.56
N LYS A 69 -15.66 5.81 -12.10
CA LYS A 69 -15.78 4.57 -12.90
C LYS A 69 -14.82 4.51 -14.09
N THR A 70 -13.65 5.15 -13.96
CA THR A 70 -12.59 5.13 -15.01
C THR A 70 -11.58 4.00 -14.83
N VAL A 71 -11.63 3.29 -13.70
CA VAL A 71 -10.86 2.09 -13.41
C VAL A 71 -11.77 1.00 -12.80
N ASP A 72 -11.34 -0.25 -12.89
CA ASP A 72 -12.08 -1.40 -12.36
C ASP A 72 -11.83 -1.60 -10.86
N PHE A 73 -10.68 -1.16 -10.35
CA PHE A 73 -10.38 -1.13 -8.92
C PHE A 73 -9.46 0.02 -8.54
N ALA A 74 -9.48 0.40 -7.27
CA ALA A 74 -8.50 1.34 -6.73
C ALA A 74 -7.69 0.72 -5.59
N GLY A 75 -6.46 1.21 -5.40
CA GLY A 75 -5.63 0.91 -4.24
C GLY A 75 -5.53 2.13 -3.32
N SER A 76 -5.76 1.95 -2.03
CA SER A 76 -5.63 3.02 -1.03
C SER A 76 -4.99 2.50 0.26
N ASP A 77 -4.04 3.27 0.83
CA ASP A 77 -3.47 2.97 2.15
C ASP A 77 -4.14 3.82 3.25
N ALA A 78 -5.13 4.63 2.87
CA ALA A 78 -6.06 5.27 3.77
C ALA A 78 -7.41 4.54 3.63
N PRO A 79 -7.86 3.77 4.64
CA PRO A 79 -9.16 3.11 4.56
C PRO A 79 -10.29 4.14 4.56
N LEU A 80 -11.33 3.87 3.79
CA LEU A 80 -12.57 4.65 3.83
C LEU A 80 -13.48 4.14 4.94
N LYS A 81 -14.20 5.05 5.58
CA LYS A 81 -15.22 4.72 6.57
C LYS A 81 -16.47 4.14 5.91
N ASP A 82 -17.30 3.46 6.67
CA ASP A 82 -18.51 2.80 6.14
C ASP A 82 -19.49 3.79 5.47
N ASP A 83 -19.63 4.99 6.00
CA ASP A 83 -20.45 6.04 5.42
C ASP A 83 -19.88 6.57 4.09
N GLU A 84 -18.56 6.70 3.97
CA GLU A 84 -17.90 7.06 2.72
C GLU A 84 -18.04 5.95 1.66
N LEU A 85 -17.86 4.69 2.07
CA LEU A 85 -18.07 3.53 1.18
C LEU A 85 -19.51 3.44 0.69
N ALA A 86 -20.48 3.60 1.60
CA ALA A 86 -21.90 3.54 1.27
C ALA A 86 -22.32 4.65 0.30
N LYS A 87 -21.83 5.87 0.51
CA LYS A 87 -22.10 7.04 -0.34
C LYS A 87 -21.74 6.80 -1.80
N ASP A 88 -20.59 6.17 -2.05
CA ASP A 88 -20.06 5.97 -3.38
C ASP A 88 -20.29 4.54 -3.92
N ALA A 89 -21.13 3.74 -3.21
CA ALA A 89 -21.41 2.34 -3.52
C ALA A 89 -20.14 1.51 -3.72
N LEU A 90 -19.17 1.67 -2.82
CA LEU A 90 -17.91 0.98 -2.82
C LEU A 90 -17.85 -0.10 -1.73
N PHE A 91 -17.07 -1.12 -2.00
CA PHE A 91 -16.62 -2.12 -1.04
C PHE A 91 -15.10 -2.09 -0.97
N GLN A 92 -14.53 -2.12 0.25
CA GLN A 92 -13.09 -2.22 0.45
C GLN A 92 -12.70 -3.50 1.17
N PHE A 93 -11.51 -4.02 0.85
CA PHE A 93 -10.90 -5.11 1.57
C PHE A 93 -9.37 -4.95 1.63
N PRO A 94 -8.71 -5.38 2.73
CA PRO A 94 -7.26 -5.30 2.85
C PRO A 94 -6.57 -6.29 1.91
N LYS A 95 -5.33 -5.99 1.48
CA LYS A 95 -4.57 -6.89 0.59
C LYS A 95 -3.18 -7.22 1.10
N VAL A 96 -2.40 -6.24 1.50
CA VAL A 96 -1.05 -6.39 2.08
C VAL A 96 -0.82 -5.36 3.16
N VAL A 97 0.12 -5.68 4.05
CA VAL A 97 0.63 -4.77 5.07
C VAL A 97 2.10 -4.47 4.78
N GLY A 98 2.55 -3.27 5.09
CA GLY A 98 3.95 -2.87 4.93
C GLY A 98 4.35 -1.74 5.88
N GLY A 99 5.64 -1.43 5.92
CA GLY A 99 6.20 -0.37 6.76
C GLY A 99 6.42 0.93 5.99
N VAL A 100 6.08 2.06 6.59
CA VAL A 100 6.57 3.38 6.19
C VAL A 100 7.82 3.68 6.98
N VAL A 101 8.89 4.04 6.29
CA VAL A 101 10.23 4.13 6.88
C VAL A 101 10.81 5.52 6.64
N PRO A 102 11.34 6.19 7.69
CA PRO A 102 12.10 7.41 7.50
C PRO A 102 13.41 7.10 6.78
N VAL A 103 13.69 7.85 5.72
CA VAL A 103 14.91 7.73 4.92
C VAL A 103 15.66 9.06 4.91
N VAL A 104 16.99 9.00 4.93
CA VAL A 104 17.84 10.18 5.08
C VAL A 104 18.96 10.21 4.04
N ASN A 105 19.47 11.40 3.77
CA ASN A 105 20.67 11.63 2.99
C ASN A 105 21.72 12.34 3.85
N LEU A 106 22.44 11.54 4.63
CA LEU A 106 23.45 12.03 5.60
C LEU A 106 24.78 11.29 5.37
N PRO A 107 25.82 11.97 4.87
CA PRO A 107 27.14 11.38 4.73
C PRO A 107 27.67 10.82 6.06
N GLY A 108 28.21 9.61 6.02
CA GLY A 108 28.80 8.95 7.19
C GLY A 108 27.82 8.23 8.11
N ILE A 109 26.51 8.35 7.87
CA ILE A 109 25.49 7.58 8.58
C ILE A 109 25.12 6.34 7.74
N LYS A 110 25.20 5.16 8.36
CA LYS A 110 24.82 3.90 7.71
C LYS A 110 23.33 3.60 7.92
N PRO A 111 22.72 2.77 7.06
CA PRO A 111 21.35 2.30 7.25
C PRO A 111 21.14 1.72 8.66
N GLY A 112 20.15 2.23 9.37
CA GLY A 112 19.74 1.78 10.71
C GLY A 112 20.57 2.33 11.88
N ASP A 113 21.69 3.04 11.62
CA ASP A 113 22.52 3.59 12.71
C ASP A 113 21.84 4.74 13.47
N LEU A 114 21.11 5.60 12.73
CA LEU A 114 20.42 6.76 13.30
C LEU A 114 19.06 6.34 13.86
N ALA A 115 18.82 6.59 15.13
CA ALA A 115 17.54 6.35 15.78
C ALA A 115 16.76 7.66 15.92
N LEU A 116 15.48 7.66 15.57
CA LEU A 116 14.56 8.78 15.75
C LEU A 116 13.34 8.37 16.58
N SER A 117 12.71 9.32 17.26
CA SER A 117 11.42 9.13 17.91
C SER A 117 10.31 9.83 17.13
N GLY A 118 9.07 9.41 17.33
CA GLY A 118 7.92 10.08 16.71
C GLY A 118 7.80 11.56 17.10
N GLN A 119 8.11 11.89 18.36
CA GLN A 119 8.16 13.30 18.80
C GLN A 119 9.16 14.11 17.98
N VAL A 120 10.38 13.60 17.81
CA VAL A 120 11.45 14.27 17.03
C VAL A 120 11.04 14.41 15.57
N LEU A 121 10.45 13.37 14.97
CA LEU A 121 9.93 13.43 13.61
C LEU A 121 8.86 14.51 13.45
N GLY A 122 7.89 14.57 14.37
CA GLY A 122 6.89 15.63 14.38
C GLY A 122 7.50 17.02 14.47
N ASP A 123 8.48 17.21 15.35
CA ASP A 123 9.17 18.50 15.52
C ASP A 123 10.03 18.90 14.31
N ILE A 124 10.61 17.94 13.60
CA ILE A 124 11.30 18.17 12.32
C ILE A 124 10.29 18.68 11.26
N TYR A 125 9.17 17.98 11.06
CA TYR A 125 8.18 18.36 10.06
C TYR A 125 7.37 19.61 10.45
N LEU A 126 7.32 19.98 11.74
CA LEU A 126 6.84 21.28 12.21
C LEU A 126 7.86 22.42 11.96
N GLY A 127 9.11 22.09 11.59
CA GLY A 127 10.18 23.08 11.40
C GLY A 127 10.79 23.61 12.70
N LYS A 128 10.61 22.92 13.82
CA LYS A 128 11.18 23.27 15.13
C LYS A 128 12.62 22.77 15.24
N ILE A 129 12.89 21.54 14.87
CA ILE A 129 14.24 20.97 14.78
C ILE A 129 14.72 21.17 13.34
N LYS A 130 15.82 21.92 13.18
CA LYS A 130 16.32 22.36 11.86
C LYS A 130 17.72 21.86 11.52
N GLN A 131 18.44 21.27 12.49
CA GLN A 131 19.81 20.79 12.32
C GLN A 131 19.93 19.35 12.78
N TRP A 132 20.76 18.56 12.09
CA TRP A 132 20.96 17.16 12.43
C TRP A 132 21.72 16.96 13.75
N ASN A 133 22.58 17.91 14.12
CA ASN A 133 23.29 17.90 15.41
C ASN A 133 22.47 18.52 16.57
N ASP A 134 21.16 18.71 16.40
CA ASP A 134 20.29 19.16 17.47
C ASP A 134 20.46 18.28 18.73
N PRO A 135 20.58 18.88 19.94
CA PRO A 135 20.77 18.13 21.18
C PRO A 135 19.73 17.02 21.42
N VAL A 136 18.49 17.20 20.97
CA VAL A 136 17.42 16.19 21.13
C VAL A 136 17.68 14.97 20.24
N ILE A 137 18.19 15.17 19.03
CA ILE A 137 18.58 14.06 18.14
C ILE A 137 19.85 13.41 18.69
N ALA A 138 20.84 14.19 19.12
CA ALA A 138 22.10 13.69 19.69
C ALA A 138 21.86 12.83 20.92
N ALA A 139 20.93 13.21 21.80
CA ALA A 139 20.58 12.43 22.99
C ALA A 139 20.00 11.03 22.67
N LEU A 140 19.33 10.88 21.55
CA LEU A 140 18.87 9.55 21.04
C LEU A 140 20.02 8.74 20.43
N ASN A 141 21.13 9.38 20.07
CA ASN A 141 22.23 8.80 19.30
C ASN A 141 23.60 9.09 19.91
N PRO A 142 23.85 8.72 21.18
CA PRO A 142 25.07 9.15 21.90
C PRO A 142 26.38 8.59 21.31
N LYS A 143 26.30 7.59 20.46
CA LYS A 143 27.46 6.97 19.78
C LYS A 143 27.73 7.55 18.39
N LEU A 144 26.81 8.38 17.85
CA LEU A 144 26.96 8.97 16.53
C LEU A 144 27.52 10.40 16.61
N LYS A 145 28.45 10.71 15.71
CA LYS A 145 28.84 12.09 15.45
C LYS A 145 27.93 12.67 14.37
N LEU A 146 26.88 13.34 14.78
CA LEU A 146 25.92 13.96 13.88
C LEU A 146 26.52 15.20 13.19
N PRO A 147 26.31 15.39 11.87
CA PRO A 147 26.86 16.54 11.16
C PRO A 147 26.12 17.82 11.51
N ASP A 148 26.85 18.94 11.46
CA ASP A 148 26.26 20.28 11.49
C ASP A 148 25.69 20.61 10.10
N THR A 149 24.54 20.02 9.79
CA THR A 149 23.88 20.10 8.49
C THR A 149 22.41 20.40 8.70
N ALA A 150 21.87 21.34 7.94
CA ALA A 150 20.45 21.66 7.98
C ALA A 150 19.59 20.47 7.54
N ILE A 151 18.49 20.24 8.24
CA ILE A 151 17.50 19.23 7.86
C ILE A 151 16.64 19.76 6.72
N ALA A 152 16.53 18.99 5.64
CA ALA A 152 15.66 19.27 4.49
C ALA A 152 14.50 18.24 4.46
N PRO A 153 13.33 18.54 5.06
CA PRO A 153 12.20 17.61 5.02
C PRO A 153 11.68 17.44 3.60
N VAL A 154 11.38 16.20 3.24
CA VAL A 154 10.73 15.83 1.98
C VAL A 154 9.40 15.15 2.32
N ARG A 155 8.33 15.61 1.68
CA ARG A 155 6.97 15.14 1.91
C ARG A 155 6.28 14.80 0.61
N ARG A 156 5.09 14.23 0.66
CA ARG A 156 4.29 13.94 -0.54
C ARG A 156 3.62 15.21 -1.09
N ALA A 157 3.59 15.33 -2.40
CA ALA A 157 2.91 16.41 -3.12
C ALA A 157 1.51 16.01 -3.63
N ASP A 158 1.20 14.73 -3.64
CA ASP A 158 -0.07 14.15 -4.07
C ASP A 158 -0.92 13.70 -2.88
N GLY A 159 -2.19 13.39 -3.10
CA GLY A 159 -3.07 12.78 -2.09
C GLY A 159 -2.65 11.33 -1.84
N SER A 160 -1.95 11.11 -0.73
CA SER A 160 -1.13 9.92 -0.46
C SER A 160 -1.61 9.14 0.75
N GLY A 161 -1.87 7.84 0.56
CA GLY A 161 -2.11 6.92 1.68
C GLY A 161 -0.87 6.74 2.56
N THR A 162 0.34 6.74 1.97
CA THR A 162 1.59 6.74 2.75
C THR A 162 1.67 7.98 3.67
N SER A 163 1.25 9.16 3.18
CA SER A 163 1.13 10.35 4.02
C SER A 163 0.05 10.24 5.08
N PHE A 164 -1.07 9.57 4.77
CA PHE A 164 -2.10 9.30 5.78
C PHE A 164 -1.52 8.48 6.95
N ILE A 165 -0.85 7.36 6.66
CA ILE A 165 -0.20 6.52 7.68
C ILE A 165 0.81 7.34 8.50
N TRP A 166 1.64 8.13 7.80
CA TRP A 166 2.67 8.98 8.44
C TRP A 166 2.07 10.04 9.33
N THR A 167 1.11 10.83 8.83
CA THR A 167 0.49 11.93 9.57
C THR A 167 -0.40 11.45 10.71
N HIS A 168 -1.08 10.31 10.54
CA HIS A 168 -1.81 9.64 11.61
C HIS A 168 -0.86 9.24 12.76
N TYR A 169 0.29 8.62 12.43
CA TYR A 169 1.30 8.32 13.42
C TYR A 169 1.81 9.57 14.15
N LEU A 170 2.16 10.62 13.40
CA LEU A 170 2.64 11.88 14.00
C LEU A 170 1.58 12.51 14.92
N ALA A 171 0.30 12.44 14.54
CA ALA A 171 -0.79 12.98 15.37
C ALA A 171 -1.00 12.16 16.67
N GLN A 172 -0.65 10.88 16.70
CA GLN A 172 -0.68 10.07 17.90
C GLN A 172 0.45 10.40 18.90
N VAL A 173 1.63 10.73 18.38
CA VAL A 173 2.86 10.82 19.19
C VAL A 173 3.38 12.24 19.42
N ASN A 174 2.82 13.24 18.74
CA ASN A 174 3.19 14.65 18.88
C ASN A 174 1.93 15.51 19.01
N PRO A 175 1.60 15.99 20.24
CA PRO A 175 0.39 16.79 20.47
C PRO A 175 0.33 18.09 19.68
N GLU A 176 1.48 18.72 19.42
CA GLU A 176 1.56 19.96 18.65
C GLU A 176 1.26 19.70 17.16
N TRP A 177 1.80 18.59 16.61
CA TRP A 177 1.43 18.14 15.27
C TRP A 177 -0.08 17.89 15.17
N LYS A 178 -0.65 17.14 16.13
CA LYS A 178 -2.08 16.84 16.17
C LYS A 178 -2.93 18.11 16.13
N SER A 179 -2.56 19.13 16.91
CA SER A 179 -3.35 20.36 17.03
C SER A 179 -3.20 21.32 15.85
N LYS A 180 -1.98 21.38 15.24
CA LYS A 180 -1.67 22.35 14.18
C LYS A 180 -1.85 21.81 12.76
N VAL A 181 -1.63 20.52 12.56
CA VAL A 181 -1.59 19.87 11.23
C VAL A 181 -2.64 18.78 11.11
N GLY A 182 -2.73 17.90 12.11
CA GLY A 182 -3.63 16.76 12.10
C GLY A 182 -3.14 15.61 11.20
N GLU A 183 -4.08 14.89 10.61
CA GLU A 183 -3.84 13.70 9.80
C GLU A 183 -4.66 13.74 8.50
N GLY A 184 -4.17 13.06 7.46
CA GLY A 184 -4.89 12.97 6.18
C GLY A 184 -3.99 12.53 5.04
N THR A 185 -4.60 12.19 3.92
CA THR A 185 -3.88 11.93 2.65
C THR A 185 -3.21 13.19 2.10
N THR A 186 -3.71 14.35 2.50
CA THR A 186 -3.18 15.69 2.21
C THR A 186 -3.38 16.55 3.45
N VAL A 187 -2.33 17.20 3.91
CA VAL A 187 -2.35 18.14 5.05
C VAL A 187 -1.66 19.43 4.67
N SER A 188 -1.88 20.49 5.47
CA SER A 188 -1.13 21.77 5.35
C SER A 188 0.27 21.60 5.95
N TRP A 189 1.21 21.13 5.15
CA TRP A 189 2.59 20.90 5.62
C TRP A 189 3.28 22.20 6.04
N PRO A 190 3.78 22.29 7.28
CA PRO A 190 4.46 23.50 7.74
C PRO A 190 5.78 23.73 7.01
N THR A 191 6.45 22.66 6.59
CA THR A 191 7.77 22.72 5.93
C THR A 191 7.92 21.60 4.91
N GLY A 192 9.03 21.65 4.16
CA GLY A 192 9.46 20.59 3.28
C GLY A 192 9.08 20.76 1.83
N VAL A 193 9.85 20.10 0.97
CA VAL A 193 9.59 20.02 -0.47
C VAL A 193 8.73 18.80 -0.81
N GLY A 194 7.92 18.90 -1.86
CA GLY A 194 6.97 17.85 -2.24
C GLY A 194 7.49 16.93 -3.34
N GLY A 195 7.54 15.62 -3.09
CA GLY A 195 7.74 14.56 -4.09
C GLY A 195 6.44 13.89 -4.47
N LYS A 196 6.20 13.63 -5.77
CA LYS A 196 5.03 12.89 -6.23
C LYS A 196 5.30 11.39 -6.12
N GLY A 197 4.43 10.65 -5.42
CA GLY A 197 4.61 9.22 -5.19
C GLY A 197 5.72 8.90 -4.18
N ASN A 198 5.87 7.62 -3.83
CA ASN A 198 7.01 7.14 -3.04
C ASN A 198 8.33 7.31 -3.79
N ASP A 199 8.33 7.07 -5.09
CA ASP A 199 9.46 7.27 -6.00
C ASP A 199 9.94 8.73 -6.05
N GLY A 200 9.02 9.69 -6.12
CA GLY A 200 9.36 11.11 -6.09
C GLY A 200 9.97 11.55 -4.76
N VAL A 201 9.47 11.05 -3.62
CA VAL A 201 10.10 11.29 -2.31
C VAL A 201 11.49 10.67 -2.26
N ALA A 202 11.64 9.41 -2.66
CA ALA A 202 12.94 8.72 -2.71
C ALA A 202 13.96 9.51 -3.54
N ALA A 203 13.57 9.96 -4.75
CA ALA A 203 14.44 10.74 -5.63
C ALA A 203 14.87 12.09 -5.02
N PHE A 204 13.97 12.79 -4.32
CA PHE A 204 14.34 14.04 -3.64
C PHE A 204 15.29 13.80 -2.48
N VAL A 205 15.04 12.78 -1.65
CA VAL A 205 15.93 12.46 -0.52
C VAL A 205 17.33 12.13 -1.02
N GLN A 206 17.47 11.32 -2.08
CA GLN A 206 18.77 10.97 -2.63
C GLN A 206 19.57 12.17 -3.15
N ARG A 207 18.88 13.21 -3.66
CA ARG A 207 19.51 14.39 -4.28
C ARG A 207 19.81 15.51 -3.31
N LEU A 208 19.05 15.65 -2.22
CA LEU A 208 19.17 16.79 -1.31
C LEU A 208 20.05 16.41 -0.11
N PRO A 209 21.23 17.01 0.06
CA PRO A 209 22.03 16.82 1.26
C PRO A 209 21.25 17.23 2.52
N GLY A 210 21.34 16.43 3.58
CA GLY A 210 20.61 16.66 4.83
C GLY A 210 19.13 16.33 4.75
N ALA A 211 18.65 15.72 3.66
CA ALA A 211 17.23 15.39 3.53
C ALA A 211 16.78 14.30 4.48
N ILE A 212 15.51 14.41 4.87
CA ILE A 212 14.72 13.36 5.50
C ILE A 212 13.38 13.24 4.76
N GLY A 213 12.98 12.03 4.41
CA GLY A 213 11.68 11.73 3.84
C GLY A 213 11.09 10.47 4.47
N TYR A 214 9.91 10.06 4.00
CA TYR A 214 9.26 8.82 4.38
C TYR A 214 8.75 8.11 3.13
N VAL A 215 9.04 6.82 3.04
CA VAL A 215 8.63 5.98 1.91
C VAL A 215 8.22 4.60 2.41
N GLU A 216 7.49 3.87 1.58
CA GLU A 216 7.25 2.45 1.83
C GLU A 216 8.57 1.67 1.69
N TRP A 217 8.73 0.62 2.50
CA TRP A 217 9.97 -0.12 2.67
C TRP A 217 10.57 -0.71 1.39
N ALA A 218 9.76 -1.19 0.43
CA ALA A 218 10.29 -1.70 -0.83
C ALA A 218 11.06 -0.64 -1.62
N TYR A 219 10.64 0.64 -1.55
CA TYR A 219 11.37 1.75 -2.18
C TYR A 219 12.72 1.99 -1.49
N THR A 220 12.78 1.86 -0.16
CA THR A 220 14.04 1.95 0.59
C THR A 220 15.05 0.91 0.11
N LYS A 221 14.62 -0.34 -0.03
CA LYS A 221 15.45 -1.45 -0.51
C LYS A 221 15.86 -1.30 -1.98
N GLN A 222 14.90 -1.04 -2.86
CA GLN A 222 15.14 -0.92 -4.30
C GLN A 222 16.08 0.23 -4.65
N ASN A 223 16.03 1.32 -3.88
CA ASN A 223 16.88 2.50 -4.10
C ASN A 223 18.12 2.55 -3.20
N HIS A 224 18.41 1.49 -2.42
CA HIS A 224 19.54 1.40 -1.49
C HIS A 224 19.67 2.62 -0.57
N MET A 225 18.55 3.08 -0.02
CA MET A 225 18.49 4.31 0.78
C MET A 225 18.98 4.06 2.22
N THR A 226 19.59 5.07 2.81
CA THR A 226 19.87 5.08 4.26
C THR A 226 18.57 5.35 5.00
N TYR A 227 18.15 4.38 5.82
CA TYR A 227 16.97 4.46 6.67
C TYR A 227 17.34 4.64 8.14
N THR A 228 16.39 5.03 8.96
CA THR A 228 16.58 5.19 10.40
C THR A 228 15.95 4.04 11.18
N ALA A 229 16.50 3.74 12.35
CA ALA A 229 15.78 3.04 13.40
C ALA A 229 14.74 3.98 14.04
N MET A 230 13.73 3.40 14.69
CA MET A 230 12.71 4.19 15.39
C MET A 230 12.49 3.72 16.83
N LYS A 231 12.28 4.67 17.74
CA LYS A 231 11.80 4.37 19.07
C LYS A 231 10.29 4.15 19.02
N ASN A 232 9.83 2.97 19.39
CA ASN A 232 8.42 2.57 19.34
C ASN A 232 7.63 2.92 20.61
N ALA A 233 6.34 2.56 20.66
CA ALA A 233 5.43 2.84 21.79
C ALA A 233 5.90 2.23 23.12
N SER A 234 6.62 1.10 23.09
CA SER A 234 7.19 0.49 24.29
C SER A 234 8.53 1.08 24.73
N GLY A 235 9.04 2.08 24.01
CA GLY A 235 10.34 2.73 24.27
C GLY A 235 11.53 1.97 23.70
N ALA A 236 11.34 0.82 23.05
CA ALA A 236 12.40 0.08 22.37
C ALA A 236 12.82 0.76 21.07
N VAL A 237 14.11 0.69 20.73
CA VAL A 237 14.62 1.09 19.42
C VAL A 237 14.57 -0.13 18.50
N VAL A 238 13.79 -0.02 17.43
CA VAL A 238 13.54 -1.11 16.48
C VAL A 238 14.04 -0.75 15.08
N GLN A 239 14.40 -1.78 14.31
CA GLN A 239 14.78 -1.66 12.91
C GLN A 239 13.57 -1.99 12.02
N PRO A 240 13.44 -1.38 10.83
CA PRO A 240 12.40 -1.78 9.88
C PRO A 240 12.74 -3.15 9.30
N SER A 241 11.82 -4.08 9.42
CA SER A 241 11.93 -5.43 8.85
C SER A 241 10.55 -6.08 8.74
N PRO A 242 10.41 -7.17 7.93
CA PRO A 242 9.16 -7.94 7.88
C PRO A 242 8.68 -8.40 9.27
N GLU A 243 9.60 -8.81 10.14
CA GLU A 243 9.28 -9.28 11.49
C GLU A 243 8.67 -8.16 12.34
N THR A 244 9.25 -6.95 12.28
CA THR A 244 8.77 -5.81 13.06
C THR A 244 7.48 -5.22 12.48
N PHE A 245 7.26 -5.32 11.17
CA PHE A 245 5.97 -4.96 10.53
C PHE A 245 4.87 -5.96 10.91
N LYS A 246 5.20 -7.27 10.89
CA LYS A 246 4.30 -8.33 11.33
C LYS A 246 3.92 -8.18 12.80
N ALA A 247 4.90 -7.83 13.66
CA ALA A 247 4.65 -7.60 15.08
C ALA A 247 3.64 -6.49 15.32
N ALA A 248 3.67 -5.41 14.53
CA ALA A 248 2.67 -4.34 14.59
C ALA A 248 1.29 -4.78 14.09
N ALA A 249 1.22 -5.71 13.12
CA ALA A 249 -0.04 -6.17 12.53
C ALA A 249 -0.79 -7.23 13.36
N VAL A 250 -0.17 -7.81 14.40
CA VAL A 250 -0.75 -8.89 15.21
C VAL A 250 -2.04 -8.48 15.92
N GLY A 251 -2.15 -7.21 16.34
CA GLY A 251 -3.32 -6.69 17.08
C GLY A 251 -4.52 -6.32 16.21
N ALA A 252 -4.42 -6.41 14.90
CA ALA A 252 -5.49 -5.99 13.99
C ALA A 252 -6.73 -6.88 14.09
N ASP A 253 -7.89 -6.32 14.41
CA ASP A 253 -9.17 -7.02 14.47
C ASP A 253 -9.92 -6.96 13.13
N TRP A 254 -9.40 -7.68 12.14
CA TRP A 254 -9.99 -7.79 10.81
C TRP A 254 -11.36 -8.45 10.76
N LYS A 255 -11.78 -9.13 11.84
CA LYS A 255 -13.10 -9.78 11.91
C LYS A 255 -14.21 -8.77 12.13
N THR A 256 -13.94 -7.78 12.96
CA THR A 256 -14.92 -6.75 13.30
C THR A 256 -15.05 -5.73 12.17
N SER A 257 -13.93 -5.33 11.55
CA SER A 257 -13.94 -4.34 10.47
C SER A 257 -12.69 -4.44 9.61
N PHE A 258 -12.85 -4.18 8.31
CA PHE A 258 -11.71 -3.93 7.44
C PHE A 258 -11.12 -2.52 7.58
N TYR A 259 -11.75 -1.63 8.34
CA TYR A 259 -11.18 -0.33 8.69
C TYR A 259 -10.16 -0.50 9.82
N GLN A 260 -8.89 -0.73 9.47
CA GLN A 260 -7.80 -0.91 10.44
C GLN A 260 -6.66 0.06 10.12
N ILE A 261 -6.14 0.71 11.17
CA ILE A 261 -4.97 1.60 11.09
C ILE A 261 -3.94 1.05 12.08
N LEU A 262 -2.75 0.69 11.58
CA LEU A 262 -1.75 -0.11 12.30
C LEU A 262 -0.55 0.73 12.76
N THR A 263 -0.79 2.01 13.10
CA THR A 263 0.27 2.91 13.55
C THR A 263 0.37 2.93 15.07
N ASN A 264 1.60 3.00 15.57
CA ASN A 264 1.93 3.08 17.00
C ASN A 264 1.38 1.89 17.83
N GLU A 265 1.28 0.73 17.21
CA GLU A 265 0.80 -0.48 17.87
C GLU A 265 1.70 -0.90 19.04
N PRO A 266 1.13 -1.46 20.11
CA PRO A 266 1.89 -1.90 21.28
C PRO A 266 2.77 -3.10 20.93
N GLY A 267 3.88 -3.24 21.62
CA GLY A 267 4.81 -4.36 21.49
C GLY A 267 6.26 -3.91 21.37
N LYS A 268 7.15 -4.62 22.07
CA LYS A 268 8.57 -4.24 22.09
C LYS A 268 9.26 -4.32 20.73
N ASP A 269 8.76 -5.20 19.87
CA ASP A 269 9.33 -5.45 18.54
C ASP A 269 8.49 -4.81 17.41
N ALA A 270 7.39 -4.11 17.73
CA ALA A 270 6.50 -3.51 16.74
C ALA A 270 7.13 -2.27 16.08
N TRP A 271 7.21 -2.25 14.73
CA TRP A 271 7.54 -1.05 13.97
C TRP A 271 6.41 -0.02 14.11
N PRO A 272 6.70 1.24 14.43
CA PRO A 272 5.63 2.17 14.81
C PRO A 272 4.79 2.72 13.64
N VAL A 273 5.27 2.60 12.40
CA VAL A 273 4.61 3.21 11.23
C VAL A 273 4.29 2.12 10.20
N VAL A 274 3.25 1.36 10.50
CA VAL A 274 2.76 0.28 9.65
C VAL A 274 1.39 0.65 9.10
N GLY A 275 1.11 0.22 7.88
CA GLY A 275 -0.21 0.37 7.26
C GLY A 275 -0.58 -0.78 6.36
N ALA A 276 -1.87 -0.93 6.11
CA ALA A 276 -2.40 -1.84 5.11
C ALA A 276 -2.77 -1.09 3.84
N THR A 277 -2.66 -1.75 2.70
CA THR A 277 -3.28 -1.29 1.47
C THR A 277 -4.61 -1.99 1.28
N PHE A 278 -5.63 -1.20 0.95
CA PHE A 278 -6.98 -1.65 0.67
C PHE A 278 -7.27 -1.58 -0.81
N VAL A 279 -8.00 -2.58 -1.30
CA VAL A 279 -8.58 -2.59 -2.64
C VAL A 279 -10.01 -2.09 -2.53
N LEU A 280 -10.39 -1.16 -3.40
CA LEU A 280 -11.75 -0.66 -3.53
C LEU A 280 -12.35 -1.10 -4.86
N VAL A 281 -13.57 -1.63 -4.82
CA VAL A 281 -14.37 -2.03 -5.99
C VAL A 281 -15.80 -1.54 -5.83
N HIS A 282 -16.54 -1.36 -6.91
CA HIS A 282 -17.96 -1.07 -6.81
C HIS A 282 -18.75 -2.27 -6.27
N THR A 283 -19.75 -2.02 -5.44
CA THR A 283 -20.68 -3.07 -4.97
C THR A 283 -21.57 -3.59 -6.08
N THR A 284 -21.94 -2.71 -7.03
CA THR A 284 -22.64 -3.09 -8.26
C THR A 284 -21.71 -2.91 -9.45
N GLN A 285 -21.44 -3.99 -10.16
CA GLN A 285 -20.52 -4.04 -11.29
C GLN A 285 -21.25 -3.74 -12.59
N ASP A 286 -21.01 -2.57 -13.19
CA ASP A 286 -21.58 -2.19 -14.50
C ASP A 286 -20.99 -3.07 -15.64
N LYS A 287 -19.77 -3.59 -15.43
CA LYS A 287 -19.07 -4.54 -16.32
C LYS A 287 -18.76 -5.81 -15.54
N PRO A 288 -19.71 -6.75 -15.44
CA PRO A 288 -19.55 -7.95 -14.59
C PRO A 288 -18.30 -8.78 -14.90
N ASP A 289 -17.88 -8.88 -16.17
CA ASP A 289 -16.67 -9.61 -16.56
C ASP A 289 -15.39 -8.94 -16.03
N HIS A 290 -15.32 -7.60 -16.02
CA HIS A 290 -14.22 -6.86 -15.40
C HIS A 290 -14.21 -7.01 -13.88
N GLY A 291 -15.38 -6.92 -13.24
CA GLY A 291 -15.53 -7.16 -11.81
C GLY A 291 -15.09 -8.56 -11.41
N LYS A 292 -15.53 -9.56 -12.16
CA LYS A 292 -15.13 -10.97 -11.98
C LYS A 292 -13.61 -11.15 -12.12
N GLU A 293 -13.03 -10.60 -13.18
CA GLU A 293 -11.59 -10.70 -13.42
C GLU A 293 -10.78 -9.97 -12.34
N THR A 294 -11.27 -8.82 -11.85
CA THR A 294 -10.66 -8.10 -10.72
C THR A 294 -10.61 -8.97 -9.46
N LEU A 295 -11.73 -9.57 -9.06
CA LEU A 295 -11.75 -10.46 -7.90
C LEU A 295 -10.91 -11.71 -8.11
N LYS A 296 -10.90 -12.27 -9.32
CA LYS A 296 -10.05 -13.41 -9.69
C LYS A 296 -8.56 -13.08 -9.61
N PHE A 297 -8.14 -11.90 -10.05
CA PHE A 297 -6.77 -11.43 -9.89
C PHE A 297 -6.34 -11.36 -8.41
N PHE A 298 -7.16 -10.76 -7.56
CA PHE A 298 -6.85 -10.67 -6.14
C PHE A 298 -6.92 -12.02 -5.43
N ASP A 299 -7.85 -12.91 -5.82
CA ASP A 299 -7.90 -14.28 -5.33
C ASP A 299 -6.65 -15.09 -5.72
N TRP A 300 -6.23 -14.96 -6.98
CA TRP A 300 -4.97 -15.53 -7.45
C TRP A 300 -3.78 -15.00 -6.63
N ALA A 301 -3.73 -13.68 -6.37
CA ALA A 301 -2.67 -13.07 -5.57
C ALA A 301 -2.70 -13.49 -4.09
N PHE A 302 -3.86 -13.83 -3.52
CA PHE A 302 -3.94 -14.47 -2.21
C PHE A 302 -3.40 -15.90 -2.19
N LYS A 303 -3.63 -16.67 -3.26
CA LYS A 303 -3.22 -18.08 -3.37
C LYS A 303 -1.75 -18.25 -3.76
N ASN A 304 -1.24 -17.40 -4.64
CA ASN A 304 0.02 -17.62 -5.34
C ASN A 304 1.02 -16.46 -5.16
N GLY A 305 0.58 -15.33 -4.59
CA GLY A 305 1.33 -14.10 -4.56
C GLY A 305 2.25 -13.91 -3.34
N SER A 306 2.22 -14.81 -2.35
CA SER A 306 2.96 -14.66 -1.09
C SER A 306 4.47 -14.58 -1.29
N GLN A 307 5.05 -15.45 -2.11
CA GLN A 307 6.48 -15.43 -2.40
C GLN A 307 6.95 -14.09 -2.99
N ALA A 308 6.16 -13.48 -3.87
CA ALA A 308 6.47 -12.17 -4.43
C ALA A 308 6.33 -11.05 -3.39
N ALA A 309 5.37 -11.17 -2.48
CA ALA A 309 5.19 -10.24 -1.36
C ALA A 309 6.39 -10.33 -0.40
N ASP A 310 6.76 -11.53 0.02
CA ASP A 310 7.90 -11.78 0.91
C ASP A 310 9.22 -11.26 0.31
N ALA A 311 9.42 -11.43 -1.01
CA ALA A 311 10.62 -10.92 -1.70
C ALA A 311 10.72 -9.38 -1.70
N LEU A 312 9.62 -8.68 -1.46
CA LEU A 312 9.55 -7.23 -1.31
C LEU A 312 9.28 -6.79 0.14
N ASP A 313 9.28 -7.75 1.08
CA ASP A 313 9.02 -7.56 2.52
C ASP A 313 7.62 -7.01 2.84
N TYR A 314 6.63 -7.25 1.97
CA TYR A 314 5.23 -7.06 2.34
C TYR A 314 4.72 -8.23 3.17
N ILE A 315 3.85 -7.94 4.12
CA ILE A 315 3.23 -8.94 4.97
C ILE A 315 1.89 -9.36 4.36
N SER A 316 1.77 -10.66 4.07
CA SER A 316 0.52 -11.25 3.61
C SER A 316 -0.50 -11.32 4.76
N LEU A 317 -1.79 -11.25 4.40
CA LEU A 317 -2.87 -11.37 5.38
C LEU A 317 -3.01 -12.82 5.88
N PRO A 318 -3.47 -13.01 7.13
CA PRO A 318 -3.81 -14.34 7.63
C PRO A 318 -4.93 -15.01 6.83
N ASP A 319 -4.90 -16.34 6.70
CA ASP A 319 -5.88 -17.13 5.95
C ASP A 319 -7.32 -16.89 6.41
N ALA A 320 -7.54 -16.69 7.71
CA ALA A 320 -8.86 -16.38 8.24
C ALA A 320 -9.41 -15.06 7.69
N VAL A 321 -8.55 -14.05 7.51
CA VAL A 321 -8.93 -12.75 6.90
C VAL A 321 -9.24 -12.91 5.43
N VAL A 322 -8.43 -13.69 4.70
CA VAL A 322 -8.66 -13.99 3.29
C VAL A 322 -9.99 -14.73 3.09
N THR A 323 -10.31 -15.66 3.99
CA THR A 323 -11.59 -16.39 3.98
C THR A 323 -12.78 -15.43 4.17
N GLU A 324 -12.68 -14.50 5.12
CA GLU A 324 -13.71 -13.48 5.34
C GLU A 324 -13.86 -12.55 4.12
N ILE A 325 -12.77 -12.10 3.52
CA ILE A 325 -12.79 -11.30 2.28
C ILE A 325 -13.56 -12.02 1.18
N ARG A 326 -13.27 -13.31 0.95
CA ARG A 326 -13.97 -14.12 -0.06
C ARG A 326 -15.47 -14.26 0.23
N SER A 327 -15.83 -14.43 1.49
CA SER A 327 -17.23 -14.49 1.93
C SER A 327 -17.95 -13.17 1.64
N GLN A 328 -17.30 -12.03 1.93
CA GLN A 328 -17.88 -10.73 1.67
C GLN A 328 -17.99 -10.40 0.19
N TRP A 329 -17.09 -10.89 -0.68
CA TRP A 329 -17.25 -10.74 -2.13
C TRP A 329 -18.56 -11.32 -2.63
N GLN A 330 -18.97 -12.50 -2.11
CA GLN A 330 -20.23 -13.16 -2.51
C GLN A 330 -21.47 -12.34 -2.14
N THR A 331 -21.40 -11.59 -1.06
CA THR A 331 -22.54 -10.83 -0.53
C THR A 331 -22.55 -9.38 -0.98
N LYS A 332 -21.38 -8.76 -1.17
CA LYS A 332 -21.21 -7.33 -1.40
C LYS A 332 -20.96 -6.94 -2.85
N VAL A 333 -20.37 -7.82 -3.68
CA VAL A 333 -19.99 -7.47 -5.07
C VAL A 333 -20.85 -8.25 -6.06
N LYS A 334 -21.78 -7.54 -6.70
CA LYS A 334 -22.85 -8.12 -7.52
C LYS A 334 -22.93 -7.45 -8.89
N ASP A 335 -23.54 -8.12 -9.85
CA ASP A 335 -23.97 -7.52 -11.10
C ASP A 335 -25.29 -6.72 -10.92
N ALA A 336 -25.76 -6.07 -11.97
CA ALA A 336 -27.00 -5.30 -11.97
C ALA A 336 -28.25 -6.14 -11.68
N SER A 337 -28.20 -7.46 -11.84
CA SER A 337 -29.31 -8.39 -11.51
C SER A 337 -29.29 -8.83 -10.04
N GLY A 338 -28.26 -8.42 -9.26
CA GLY A 338 -28.08 -8.82 -7.88
C GLY A 338 -27.36 -10.17 -7.70
N LYS A 339 -26.84 -10.77 -8.78
CA LYS A 339 -26.07 -12.01 -8.74
C LYS A 339 -24.62 -11.73 -8.36
N PRO A 340 -23.99 -12.50 -7.45
CA PRO A 340 -22.56 -12.36 -7.15
C PRO A 340 -21.70 -12.49 -8.40
N VAL A 341 -20.69 -11.62 -8.56
CA VAL A 341 -19.72 -11.71 -9.67
C VAL A 341 -18.51 -12.57 -9.29
N ALA A 342 -18.25 -12.78 -8.01
CA ALA A 342 -17.28 -13.76 -7.53
C ALA A 342 -17.80 -15.19 -7.79
N ASN A 343 -16.90 -16.07 -8.20
CA ASN A 343 -17.22 -17.51 -8.41
C ASN A 343 -17.11 -18.27 -7.09
#